data_e940a8686036c5621255161409f6e9a3
#
_entry.id   e940a8686036c5621255161409f6e9a3
#
_cell.length_a   1.000
_cell.length_b   1.000
_cell.length_c   1.000
_cell.angle_alpha   90.00
_cell.angle_beta   90.00
_cell.angle_gamma   90.00
#
_symmetry.space_group_name_H-M   'P 1'
#
loop_
_entity.id
_entity.type
_entity.pdbx_description
1 polymer ?
#
loop_
_entity_poly.entity_id
_entity_poly.type
_entity_poly.pdbx_seq_one_letter_code
_entity_poly.pdbx_strand_id
1 'polypeptide(L)'
;HDILKKMVEEDEKMPGISKKLMKKVWGDYLSPVQVKKIDIGGGIIHGKAKDFKADKSEKIILAHTAHKLTQDEKIIGCGVTFGSTDMLIEGHEDYALEFGGDYLREYYPKVEDSEIHLLLNCEREPVSVGTILLRDQEIPEYVCLVLTGVAELFSMKEKTSYQLSSGSLIGDLAVLFGLKSKGTYRALSYIETLKIPAVLFKEFINRNQLMKQLQKTQETI
;
A
#
# COMPACT_ATOMS: atom_id res chain seq x y z
N HIS A 1 -9.07 15.39 -27.07
CA HIS A 1 -8.79 15.44 -28.52
C HIS A 1 -9.70 16.43 -29.25
N ASP A 2 -11.02 16.37 -29.06
CA ASP A 2 -11.98 17.25 -29.77
C ASP A 2 -11.76 18.73 -29.49
N ILE A 3 -11.31 19.07 -28.27
CA ILE A 3 -11.01 20.45 -27.89
C ILE A 3 -9.71 20.93 -28.53
N LEU A 4 -8.68 20.07 -28.52
CA LEU A 4 -7.44 20.40 -29.23
C LEU A 4 -7.66 20.64 -30.71
N LYS A 5 -8.59 19.87 -31.35
CA LYS A 5 -8.99 20.10 -32.74
C LYS A 5 -9.65 21.48 -32.94
N LYS A 6 -10.48 21.90 -31.96
CA LYS A 6 -11.12 23.23 -32.00
C LYS A 6 -10.16 24.39 -31.75
N MET A 7 -9.02 24.10 -31.09
CA MET A 7 -7.98 25.09 -30.80
C MET A 7 -6.94 25.19 -31.93
N VAL A 8 -7.04 24.40 -32.98
CA VAL A 8 -6.15 24.54 -34.14
C VAL A 8 -6.47 25.83 -34.85
N GLU A 9 -5.46 26.65 -35.03
CA GLU A 9 -5.54 27.94 -35.69
C GLU A 9 -5.94 27.78 -37.14
N GLU A 10 -7.07 28.34 -37.51
CA GLU A 10 -7.54 28.46 -38.89
C GLU A 10 -7.66 29.93 -39.35
N ASP A 11 -7.58 30.88 -38.41
CA ASP A 11 -7.70 32.29 -38.66
C ASP A 11 -6.69 33.11 -37.82
N GLU A 12 -6.02 34.07 -38.41
CA GLU A 12 -5.07 34.99 -37.73
C GLU A 12 -5.71 35.83 -36.61
N LYS A 13 -7.04 35.97 -36.61
CA LYS A 13 -7.80 36.71 -35.60
C LYS A 13 -8.06 35.95 -34.31
N MET A 14 -7.93 34.62 -34.34
CA MET A 14 -8.14 33.75 -33.16
C MET A 14 -6.92 32.85 -32.96
N PRO A 15 -5.91 33.32 -32.21
CA PRO A 15 -4.69 32.56 -32.00
C PRO A 15 -5.00 31.24 -31.31
N GLY A 16 -4.65 30.16 -31.96
CA GLY A 16 -4.77 28.77 -31.45
C GLY A 16 -3.43 28.07 -31.54
N ILE A 17 -3.46 26.76 -31.61
CA ILE A 17 -2.27 25.93 -31.80
C ILE A 17 -2.10 25.52 -33.26
N SER A 18 -0.87 25.46 -33.74
CA SER A 18 -0.61 25.01 -35.11
C SER A 18 -0.94 23.51 -35.26
N LYS A 19 -1.35 23.10 -36.48
CA LYS A 19 -1.59 21.69 -36.82
C LYS A 19 -0.36 20.79 -36.52
N LYS A 20 0.84 21.33 -36.71
CA LYS A 20 2.10 20.63 -36.41
C LYS A 20 2.25 20.38 -34.93
N LEU A 21 2.00 21.40 -34.08
CA LEU A 21 2.08 21.28 -32.63
C LEU A 21 1.01 20.30 -32.12
N MET A 22 -0.23 20.41 -32.60
CA MET A 22 -1.31 19.48 -32.24
C MET A 22 -0.93 18.03 -32.54
N LYS A 23 -0.39 17.75 -33.75
CA LYS A 23 0.05 16.39 -34.10
C LYS A 23 1.18 15.91 -33.21
N LYS A 24 2.15 16.77 -32.88
CA LYS A 24 3.25 16.42 -31.98
C LYS A 24 2.72 16.07 -30.59
N VAL A 25 1.97 16.98 -29.97
CA VAL A 25 1.43 16.78 -28.61
C VAL A 25 0.57 15.51 -28.55
N TRP A 26 -0.25 15.27 -29.57
CA TRP A 26 -1.08 14.08 -29.62
C TRP A 26 -0.26 12.82 -29.82
N GLY A 27 0.77 12.84 -30.63
CA GLY A 27 1.71 11.74 -30.79
C GLY A 27 2.43 11.40 -29.49
N ASP A 28 2.91 12.42 -28.78
CA ASP A 28 3.56 12.27 -27.48
C ASP A 28 2.58 11.66 -26.43
N TYR A 29 1.31 12.10 -26.47
CA TYR A 29 0.26 11.60 -25.56
C TYR A 29 -0.07 10.11 -25.78
N LEU A 30 0.02 9.63 -27.03
CA LEU A 30 -0.21 8.24 -27.40
C LEU A 30 1.05 7.36 -27.35
N SER A 31 2.20 7.94 -27.05
CA SER A 31 3.45 7.16 -26.93
C SER A 31 3.33 6.11 -25.83
N PRO A 32 3.64 4.83 -26.09
CA PRO A 32 3.54 3.78 -25.09
C PRO A 32 4.51 4.02 -23.94
N VAL A 33 4.04 3.75 -22.73
CA VAL A 33 4.81 3.79 -21.48
C VAL A 33 4.41 2.61 -20.59
N GLN A 34 5.17 2.29 -19.56
CA GLN A 34 4.80 1.23 -18.63
C GLN A 34 3.48 1.54 -17.92
N VAL A 35 3.34 2.75 -17.36
CA VAL A 35 2.11 3.16 -16.69
C VAL A 35 1.68 4.52 -17.22
N LYS A 36 0.44 4.61 -17.67
CA LYS A 36 -0.19 5.83 -18.15
C LYS A 36 -1.42 6.15 -17.31
N LYS A 37 -1.41 7.31 -16.65
CA LYS A 37 -2.58 7.85 -15.97
C LYS A 37 -3.31 8.81 -16.89
N ILE A 38 -4.58 8.56 -17.15
CA ILE A 38 -5.45 9.36 -18.01
C ILE A 38 -6.56 9.93 -17.16
N ASP A 39 -6.71 11.24 -17.19
CA ASP A 39 -7.81 11.93 -16.57
C ASP A 39 -9.00 11.98 -17.53
N ILE A 40 -10.11 11.33 -17.15
CA ILE A 40 -11.35 11.24 -17.94
C ILE A 40 -12.57 11.86 -17.24
N GLY A 41 -12.36 12.59 -16.14
CA GLY A 41 -13.38 13.07 -15.20
C GLY A 41 -14.41 14.06 -15.73
N GLY A 42 -14.40 14.33 -17.00
CA GLY A 42 -15.33 15.26 -17.64
C GLY A 42 -14.90 16.72 -17.45
N GLY A 43 -15.19 17.51 -18.43
CA GLY A 43 -14.80 18.92 -18.49
C GLY A 43 -13.87 19.23 -19.66
N ILE A 44 -13.47 20.49 -19.74
CA ILE A 44 -12.87 21.02 -20.97
C ILE A 44 -11.47 20.48 -21.25
N ILE A 45 -10.72 20.12 -20.21
CA ILE A 45 -9.29 19.76 -20.30
C ILE A 45 -9.02 18.24 -20.14
N HIS A 46 -10.07 17.44 -19.98
CA HIS A 46 -9.91 15.99 -19.76
C HIS A 46 -9.98 15.20 -21.08
N GLY A 47 -9.27 14.08 -21.14
CA GLY A 47 -9.32 13.14 -22.24
C GLY A 47 -10.60 12.32 -22.24
N LYS A 48 -10.85 11.60 -23.33
CA LYS A 48 -11.88 10.56 -23.38
C LYS A 48 -11.19 9.21 -23.46
N ALA A 49 -11.61 8.25 -22.64
CA ALA A 49 -11.02 6.91 -22.64
C ALA A 49 -10.91 6.32 -24.05
N LYS A 50 -11.94 6.49 -24.88
CA LYS A 50 -11.96 5.99 -26.28
C LYS A 50 -10.82 6.48 -27.16
N ASP A 51 -10.23 7.64 -26.86
CA ASP A 51 -9.13 8.21 -27.63
C ASP A 51 -7.83 7.38 -27.45
N PHE A 52 -7.77 6.57 -26.39
CA PHE A 52 -6.65 5.69 -26.03
C PHE A 52 -6.88 4.21 -26.36
N LYS A 53 -7.93 3.88 -27.13
CA LYS A 53 -8.25 2.49 -27.51
C LYS A 53 -7.11 1.79 -28.25
N ALA A 54 -6.27 2.53 -28.97
CA ALA A 54 -5.12 2.02 -29.69
C ALA A 54 -3.79 2.21 -28.94
N ASP A 55 -3.81 2.72 -27.74
CA ASP A 55 -2.63 2.89 -26.89
C ASP A 55 -2.07 1.52 -26.50
N LYS A 56 -0.73 1.39 -26.56
CA LYS A 56 -0.01 0.15 -26.29
C LYS A 56 0.76 0.21 -24.97
N SER A 57 0.42 1.15 -24.08
CA SER A 57 0.98 1.20 -22.72
C SER A 57 0.63 -0.08 -21.95
N GLU A 58 1.52 -0.57 -21.11
CA GLU A 58 1.34 -1.82 -20.38
C GLU A 58 0.17 -1.73 -19.39
N LYS A 59 0.05 -0.59 -18.68
CA LYS A 59 -1.05 -0.34 -17.77
C LYS A 59 -1.60 1.07 -17.98
N ILE A 60 -2.93 1.18 -18.19
CA ILE A 60 -3.63 2.45 -18.28
C ILE A 60 -4.56 2.60 -17.07
N ILE A 61 -4.43 3.71 -16.36
CA ILE A 61 -5.27 4.07 -15.21
C ILE A 61 -6.20 5.20 -15.63
N LEU A 62 -7.50 4.97 -15.54
CA LEU A 62 -8.52 5.97 -15.77
C LEU A 62 -8.85 6.67 -14.45
N ALA A 63 -8.48 7.94 -14.34
CA ALA A 63 -8.61 8.74 -13.14
C ALA A 63 -9.70 9.82 -13.28
N HIS A 64 -10.07 10.45 -12.15
CA HIS A 64 -11.10 11.49 -12.06
C HIS A 64 -12.44 11.06 -12.69
N THR A 65 -12.84 9.83 -12.48
CA THR A 65 -14.12 9.32 -12.99
C THR A 65 -15.27 9.82 -12.11
N ALA A 66 -16.19 10.57 -12.69
CA ALA A 66 -17.43 10.98 -12.00
C ALA A 66 -18.50 9.86 -11.99
N HIS A 67 -18.26 8.75 -12.68
CA HIS A 67 -19.16 7.62 -12.83
C HIS A 67 -18.39 6.30 -12.70
N LYS A 68 -19.10 5.21 -12.48
CA LYS A 68 -18.51 3.87 -12.58
C LYS A 68 -18.12 3.61 -14.03
N LEU A 69 -16.91 3.08 -14.24
CA LEU A 69 -16.39 2.76 -15.56
C LEU A 69 -17.35 1.82 -16.30
N THR A 70 -17.66 2.17 -17.53
CA THR A 70 -18.40 1.32 -18.48
C THR A 70 -17.55 0.12 -18.91
N GLN A 71 -18.16 -0.88 -19.53
CA GLN A 71 -17.41 -2.04 -20.05
C GLN A 71 -16.39 -1.63 -21.12
N ASP A 72 -16.74 -0.68 -21.98
CA ASP A 72 -15.83 -0.17 -23.03
C ASP A 72 -14.62 0.56 -22.41
N GLU A 73 -14.82 1.30 -21.33
CA GLU A 73 -13.75 1.97 -20.61
C GLU A 73 -12.84 0.96 -19.90
N LYS A 74 -13.41 -0.08 -19.30
CA LYS A 74 -12.64 -1.16 -18.64
C LYS A 74 -11.76 -1.96 -19.61
N ILE A 75 -12.10 -2.01 -20.89
CA ILE A 75 -11.25 -2.63 -21.93
C ILE A 75 -10.02 -1.76 -22.20
N ILE A 76 -10.11 -0.44 -21.99
CA ILE A 76 -9.04 0.50 -22.26
C ILE A 76 -8.12 0.65 -21.03
N GLY A 77 -8.69 0.68 -19.85
CA GLY A 77 -7.92 0.86 -18.63
C GLY A 77 -8.70 0.53 -17.35
N CYS A 78 -8.01 0.46 -16.24
CA CYS A 78 -8.62 0.21 -14.94
C CYS A 78 -8.89 1.54 -14.20
N GLY A 79 -9.91 1.52 -13.33
CA GLY A 79 -10.11 2.57 -12.32
C GLY A 79 -9.65 2.07 -10.98
N VAL A 80 -9.09 2.95 -10.17
CA VAL A 80 -8.76 2.67 -8.77
C VAL A 80 -9.94 3.13 -7.90
N THR A 81 -10.44 2.25 -7.05
CA THR A 81 -11.52 2.60 -6.10
C THR A 81 -10.94 3.48 -4.99
N PHE A 82 -11.67 4.53 -4.60
CA PHE A 82 -11.26 5.38 -3.49
C PHE A 82 -11.01 4.54 -2.22
N GLY A 83 -9.88 4.76 -1.57
CA GLY A 83 -9.48 4.03 -0.37
C GLY A 83 -8.88 2.65 -0.62
N SER A 84 -8.70 2.23 -1.89
CA SER A 84 -7.95 1.02 -2.24
C SER A 84 -6.57 1.37 -2.79
N THR A 85 -5.64 0.45 -2.64
CA THR A 85 -4.32 0.50 -3.31
C THR A 85 -4.33 -0.49 -4.46
N ASP A 86 -3.82 -0.08 -5.60
CA ASP A 86 -3.62 -0.96 -6.75
C ASP A 86 -2.13 -0.98 -7.10
N MET A 87 -1.62 -2.17 -7.40
CA MET A 87 -0.24 -2.35 -7.82
C MET A 87 -0.11 -1.87 -9.27
N LEU A 88 0.62 -0.78 -9.49
CA LEU A 88 0.78 -0.16 -10.82
C LEU A 88 1.70 -0.97 -11.72
N ILE A 89 2.76 -1.49 -11.15
CA ILE A 89 3.76 -2.33 -11.81
C ILE A 89 3.99 -3.52 -10.89
N GLU A 90 3.74 -4.73 -11.39
CA GLU A 90 4.11 -5.93 -10.66
C GLU A 90 5.63 -6.03 -10.66
N GLY A 91 6.25 -5.87 -9.50
CA GLY A 91 7.67 -6.16 -9.30
C GLY A 91 7.88 -7.68 -9.34
N HIS A 92 8.98 -8.11 -9.90
CA HIS A 92 9.41 -9.50 -9.79
C HIS A 92 9.94 -9.83 -8.38
N GLU A 93 10.21 -8.80 -7.58
CA GLU A 93 10.70 -8.89 -6.21
C GLU A 93 9.64 -8.34 -5.25
N ASP A 94 9.37 -9.09 -4.21
CA ASP A 94 8.43 -8.71 -3.15
C ASP A 94 9.17 -7.91 -2.08
N TYR A 95 9.44 -6.65 -2.38
CA TYR A 95 10.17 -5.75 -1.48
C TYR A 95 9.56 -5.66 -0.09
N ALA A 96 8.23 -5.72 0.04
CA ALA A 96 7.59 -5.66 1.35
C ALA A 96 7.97 -6.88 2.21
N LEU A 97 8.03 -8.05 1.60
CA LEU A 97 8.42 -9.27 2.28
C LEU A 97 9.94 -9.33 2.54
N GLU A 98 10.75 -8.83 1.61
CA GLU A 98 12.20 -8.70 1.77
C GLU A 98 12.53 -7.81 2.97
N PHE A 99 11.95 -6.60 3.03
CA PHE A 99 12.09 -5.72 4.20
C PHE A 99 11.53 -6.35 5.49
N GLY A 100 10.43 -7.11 5.40
CA GLY A 100 9.91 -7.89 6.52
C GLY A 100 10.95 -8.86 7.09
N GLY A 101 11.71 -9.53 6.20
CA GLY A 101 12.83 -10.37 6.58
C GLY A 101 13.94 -9.59 7.27
N ASP A 102 14.30 -8.42 6.76
CA ASP A 102 15.33 -7.57 7.34
C ASP A 102 14.92 -7.07 8.73
N TYR A 103 13.65 -6.65 8.91
CA TYR A 103 13.13 -6.26 10.23
C TYR A 103 13.18 -7.43 11.23
N LEU A 104 12.80 -8.64 10.82
CA LEU A 104 12.88 -9.80 11.71
C LEU A 104 14.33 -10.17 12.05
N ARG A 105 15.28 -10.02 11.12
CA ARG A 105 16.73 -10.22 11.40
C ARG A 105 17.28 -9.16 12.36
N GLU A 106 16.78 -7.93 12.28
CA GLU A 106 17.16 -6.88 13.22
C GLU A 106 16.69 -7.19 14.64
N TYR A 107 15.45 -7.68 14.79
CA TYR A 107 14.93 -8.13 16.09
C TYR A 107 15.64 -9.40 16.60
N TYR A 108 15.99 -10.31 15.71
CA TYR A 108 16.49 -11.64 16.05
C TYR A 108 17.79 -11.99 15.31
N PRO A 109 18.88 -11.24 15.54
CA PRO A 109 20.11 -11.32 14.72
C PRO A 109 20.88 -12.64 14.83
N LYS A 110 20.53 -13.51 15.77
CA LYS A 110 21.17 -14.83 15.98
C LYS A 110 20.32 -15.99 15.50
N VAL A 111 19.17 -15.71 14.93
CA VAL A 111 18.24 -16.72 14.41
C VAL A 111 18.62 -17.05 12.97
N GLU A 112 18.57 -18.33 12.65
CA GLU A 112 18.83 -18.83 11.30
C GLU A 112 17.80 -18.30 10.28
N ASP A 113 18.23 -18.03 9.05
CA ASP A 113 17.34 -17.55 7.99
C ASP A 113 16.17 -18.48 7.72
N SER A 114 16.34 -19.79 7.88
CA SER A 114 15.26 -20.77 7.74
C SER A 114 14.12 -20.56 8.74
N GLU A 115 14.42 -20.15 9.95
CA GLU A 115 13.42 -19.83 10.99
C GLU A 115 12.76 -18.49 10.73
N ILE A 116 13.50 -17.48 10.21
CA ILE A 116 12.93 -16.21 9.74
C ILE A 116 11.95 -16.45 8.59
N HIS A 117 12.34 -17.27 7.60
CA HIS A 117 11.48 -17.63 6.47
C HIS A 117 10.21 -18.35 6.92
N LEU A 118 10.22 -19.11 8.03
CA LEU A 118 9.03 -19.71 8.59
C LEU A 118 7.99 -18.64 8.96
N LEU A 119 8.40 -17.54 9.57
CA LEU A 119 7.51 -16.42 9.90
C LEU A 119 7.05 -15.69 8.63
N LEU A 120 7.95 -15.48 7.65
CA LEU A 120 7.62 -14.79 6.40
C LEU A 120 6.57 -15.52 5.55
N ASN A 121 6.42 -16.83 5.73
CA ASN A 121 5.37 -17.63 5.06
C ASN A 121 3.97 -17.47 5.69
N CYS A 122 3.82 -16.63 6.71
CA CYS A 122 2.51 -16.32 7.28
C CYS A 122 1.66 -15.45 6.34
N GLU A 123 0.37 -15.35 6.66
CA GLU A 123 -0.61 -14.60 5.88
C GLU A 123 -0.27 -13.09 5.87
N ARG A 124 -0.31 -12.52 4.68
CA ARG A 124 -0.26 -11.07 4.49
C ARG A 124 -1.65 -10.49 4.39
N GLU A 125 -1.91 -9.42 5.11
CA GLU A 125 -3.20 -8.73 5.13
C GLU A 125 -3.02 -7.26 4.78
N PRO A 126 -3.67 -6.80 3.69
CA PRO A 126 -3.79 -5.38 3.41
C PRO A 126 -4.84 -4.76 4.33
N VAL A 127 -4.49 -3.66 4.99
CA VAL A 127 -5.32 -3.00 5.99
C VAL A 127 -5.59 -1.56 5.59
N SER A 128 -6.88 -1.21 5.50
CA SER A 128 -7.31 0.14 5.15
C SER A 128 -7.13 1.12 6.33
N VAL A 129 -7.00 2.41 5.99
CA VAL A 129 -6.94 3.50 6.97
C VAL A 129 -8.12 3.45 7.94
N GLY A 130 -7.86 3.64 9.22
CA GLY A 130 -8.85 3.63 10.28
C GLY A 130 -9.23 2.25 10.82
N THR A 131 -8.75 1.16 10.18
CA THR A 131 -8.99 -0.21 10.67
C THR A 131 -8.27 -0.44 11.98
N ILE A 132 -8.97 -1.07 12.93
CA ILE A 132 -8.39 -1.47 14.21
C ILE A 132 -7.69 -2.82 14.02
N LEU A 133 -6.40 -2.86 14.34
CA LEU A 133 -5.55 -4.05 14.30
C LEU A 133 -5.64 -4.87 15.60
N LEU A 134 -5.72 -4.19 16.74
CA LEU A 134 -5.83 -4.80 18.07
C LEU A 134 -6.53 -3.81 19.00
N ARG A 135 -7.51 -4.27 19.77
CA ARG A 135 -8.25 -3.42 20.72
C ARG A 135 -7.61 -3.39 22.09
N ASP A 136 -7.84 -2.29 22.80
CA ASP A 136 -7.51 -2.24 24.23
C ASP A 136 -8.18 -3.37 25.01
N GLN A 137 -7.47 -3.98 25.96
CA GLN A 137 -7.89 -5.13 26.76
C GLN A 137 -8.17 -6.44 25.99
N GLU A 138 -7.89 -6.48 24.72
CA GLU A 138 -7.94 -7.70 23.89
C GLU A 138 -6.68 -8.54 24.10
N ILE A 139 -6.83 -9.87 24.11
CA ILE A 139 -5.70 -10.82 24.05
C ILE A 139 -5.49 -11.14 22.57
N PRO A 140 -4.32 -10.78 21.98
CA PRO A 140 -4.11 -10.99 20.56
C PRO A 140 -3.96 -12.46 20.19
N GLU A 141 -4.60 -12.86 19.12
CA GLU A 141 -4.44 -14.18 18.50
C GLU A 141 -3.29 -14.22 17.49
N TYR A 142 -2.79 -13.05 17.10
CA TYR A 142 -1.71 -12.87 16.13
C TYR A 142 -0.74 -11.82 16.63
N VAL A 143 0.52 -11.95 16.21
CA VAL A 143 1.49 -10.86 16.18
C VAL A 143 1.47 -10.28 14.77
N CYS A 144 1.29 -8.98 14.64
CA CYS A 144 1.30 -8.32 13.34
C CYS A 144 2.63 -7.57 13.14
N LEU A 145 3.42 -7.98 12.15
CA LEU A 145 4.55 -7.18 11.68
C LEU A 145 4.05 -6.18 10.62
N VAL A 146 4.27 -4.91 10.84
CA VAL A 146 3.96 -3.86 9.86
C VAL A 146 5.01 -3.91 8.76
N LEU A 147 4.64 -4.37 7.57
CA LEU A 147 5.54 -4.43 6.41
C LEU A 147 5.69 -3.04 5.78
N THR A 148 4.56 -2.37 5.57
CA THR A 148 4.52 -1.02 4.99
C THR A 148 3.46 -0.16 5.68
N GLY A 149 3.65 1.16 5.67
CA GLY A 149 2.69 2.13 6.20
C GLY A 149 2.91 2.49 7.67
N VAL A 150 1.90 3.10 8.28
CA VAL A 150 1.97 3.64 9.64
C VAL A 150 0.71 3.27 10.41
N ALA A 151 0.90 2.70 11.61
CA ALA A 151 -0.13 2.50 12.62
C ALA A 151 0.05 3.48 13.78
N GLU A 152 -0.92 3.56 14.66
CA GLU A 152 -0.78 4.20 15.96
C GLU A 152 -1.24 3.25 17.07
N LEU A 153 -0.56 3.30 18.18
CA LEU A 153 -1.05 2.82 19.47
C LEU A 153 -1.63 4.00 20.21
N PHE A 154 -2.90 3.94 20.58
CA PHE A 154 -3.49 4.96 21.43
C PHE A 154 -4.10 4.36 22.71
N SER A 155 -3.82 5.00 23.84
CA SER A 155 -4.36 4.63 25.15
C SER A 155 -5.29 5.72 25.67
N MET A 156 -6.58 5.40 25.79
CA MET A 156 -7.55 6.32 26.39
C MET A 156 -7.27 6.57 27.87
N LYS A 157 -6.74 5.58 28.57
CA LYS A 157 -6.41 5.66 30.00
C LYS A 157 -5.24 6.62 30.26
N GLU A 158 -4.21 6.52 29.45
CA GLU A 158 -2.97 7.31 29.60
C GLU A 158 -3.00 8.62 28.79
N LYS A 159 -4.00 8.78 27.91
CA LYS A 159 -4.14 9.90 26.97
C LYS A 159 -2.85 10.09 26.11
N THR A 160 -2.25 8.98 25.74
CA THR A 160 -1.04 8.95 24.92
C THR A 160 -1.33 8.33 23.55
N SER A 161 -0.57 8.78 22.56
CA SER A 161 -0.59 8.19 21.22
C SER A 161 0.84 8.09 20.71
N TYR A 162 1.19 6.92 20.16
CA TYR A 162 2.50 6.63 19.58
C TYR A 162 2.33 6.12 18.16
N GLN A 163 3.11 6.66 17.24
CA GLN A 163 3.14 6.15 15.87
C GLN A 163 4.08 4.95 15.76
N LEU A 164 3.66 3.98 14.97
CA LEU A 164 4.36 2.74 14.69
C LEU A 164 4.57 2.67 13.18
N SER A 165 5.82 2.65 12.75
CA SER A 165 6.20 2.57 11.34
C SER A 165 6.40 1.12 10.88
N SER A 166 6.76 0.96 9.61
CA SER A 166 7.23 -0.31 9.07
C SER A 166 8.33 -0.90 9.95
N GLY A 167 8.31 -2.21 10.13
CA GLY A 167 9.17 -2.95 11.04
C GLY A 167 8.59 -3.14 12.44
N SER A 168 7.56 -2.40 12.85
CA SER A 168 6.99 -2.53 14.19
C SER A 168 6.23 -3.85 14.35
N LEU A 169 6.42 -4.51 15.50
CA LEU A 169 5.64 -5.67 15.93
C LEU A 169 4.49 -5.21 16.83
N ILE A 170 3.27 -5.63 16.50
CA ILE A 170 2.06 -5.33 17.25
C ILE A 170 1.58 -6.59 17.94
N GLY A 171 1.42 -6.54 19.26
CA GLY A 171 0.88 -7.63 20.05
C GLY A 171 1.90 -8.68 20.50
N ASP A 172 3.17 -8.56 20.16
CA ASP A 172 4.24 -9.50 20.44
C ASP A 172 4.39 -9.83 21.94
N LEU A 173 4.54 -8.80 22.78
CA LEU A 173 4.65 -8.96 24.23
C LEU A 173 3.36 -9.52 24.84
N ALA A 174 2.20 -9.05 24.37
CA ALA A 174 0.92 -9.54 24.85
C ALA A 174 0.72 -11.03 24.51
N VAL A 175 1.11 -11.45 23.32
CA VAL A 175 1.12 -12.88 22.91
C VAL A 175 2.05 -13.68 23.79
N LEU A 176 3.31 -13.24 23.97
CA LEU A 176 4.32 -14.02 24.68
C LEU A 176 3.96 -14.26 26.14
N PHE A 177 3.45 -13.24 26.81
CA PHE A 177 3.16 -13.29 28.24
C PHE A 177 1.68 -13.54 28.56
N GLY A 178 0.83 -13.76 27.56
CA GLY A 178 -0.62 -13.96 27.73
C GLY A 178 -1.32 -12.74 28.31
N LEU A 179 -0.83 -11.54 27.99
CA LEU A 179 -1.34 -10.28 28.50
C LEU A 179 -2.41 -9.71 27.60
N LYS A 180 -3.22 -8.83 28.15
CA LYS A 180 -4.12 -7.97 27.39
C LYS A 180 -3.38 -6.80 26.81
N SER A 181 -3.80 -6.33 25.64
CA SER A 181 -3.30 -5.10 25.06
C SER A 181 -3.51 -3.91 25.99
N LYS A 182 -2.53 -3.01 26.11
CA LYS A 182 -2.58 -1.80 26.91
C LYS A 182 -3.16 -0.58 26.18
N GLY A 183 -3.64 -0.78 24.96
CA GLY A 183 -4.26 0.26 24.15
C GLY A 183 -4.77 -0.28 22.83
N THR A 184 -5.33 0.59 22.01
CA THR A 184 -5.87 0.25 20.70
C THR A 184 -4.86 0.58 19.61
N TYR A 185 -4.58 -0.39 18.75
CA TYR A 185 -3.76 -0.21 17.56
C TYR A 185 -4.66 0.02 16.35
N ARG A 186 -4.39 1.09 15.60
CA ARG A 186 -5.19 1.51 14.46
C ARG A 186 -4.30 1.90 13.27
N ALA A 187 -4.70 1.58 12.07
CA ALA A 187 -4.05 2.02 10.85
C ALA A 187 -4.24 3.53 10.62
N LEU A 188 -3.14 4.29 10.52
CA LEU A 188 -3.15 5.72 10.14
C LEU A 188 -3.02 5.92 8.64
N SER A 189 -2.38 5.00 7.94
CA SER A 189 -2.29 4.93 6.48
C SER A 189 -2.85 3.59 5.99
N TYR A 190 -2.81 3.36 4.68
CA TYR A 190 -2.85 2.01 4.19
C TYR A 190 -1.61 1.26 4.70
N ILE A 191 -1.83 0.07 5.24
CA ILE A 191 -0.80 -0.77 5.85
C ILE A 191 -0.85 -2.13 5.16
N GLU A 192 0.30 -2.73 4.95
CA GLU A 192 0.44 -4.15 4.70
C GLU A 192 1.06 -4.80 5.93
N THR A 193 0.42 -5.85 6.46
CA THR A 193 0.87 -6.57 7.64
C THR A 193 1.13 -8.03 7.34
N LEU A 194 2.09 -8.61 8.08
CA LEU A 194 2.27 -10.05 8.17
C LEU A 194 1.64 -10.53 9.50
N LYS A 195 0.63 -11.39 9.41
CA LYS A 195 -0.09 -11.94 10.57
C LYS A 195 0.52 -13.26 11.00
N ILE A 196 1.30 -13.21 12.05
CA ILE A 196 1.97 -14.38 12.62
C ILE A 196 1.07 -14.97 13.73
N PRO A 197 0.53 -16.18 13.59
CA PRO A 197 -0.28 -16.79 14.62
C PRO A 197 0.44 -16.85 15.98
N ALA A 198 -0.27 -16.54 17.06
CA ALA A 198 0.30 -16.48 18.41
C ALA A 198 1.00 -17.79 18.82
N VAL A 199 0.46 -18.93 18.40
CA VAL A 199 1.06 -20.25 18.67
C VAL A 199 2.40 -20.39 17.96
N LEU A 200 2.45 -20.03 16.66
CA LEU A 200 3.67 -20.11 15.86
C LEU A 200 4.75 -19.14 16.39
N PHE A 201 4.34 -17.93 16.77
CA PHE A 201 5.28 -16.95 17.32
C PHE A 201 5.89 -17.44 18.65
N LYS A 202 5.07 -17.97 19.56
CA LYS A 202 5.55 -18.58 20.80
C LYS A 202 6.52 -19.74 20.55
N GLU A 203 6.20 -20.60 19.60
CA GLU A 203 7.05 -21.72 19.23
C GLU A 203 8.40 -21.24 18.68
N PHE A 204 8.38 -20.25 17.77
CA PHE A 204 9.58 -19.62 17.24
C PHE A 204 10.47 -19.04 18.35
N ILE A 205 9.92 -18.29 19.29
CA ILE A 205 10.65 -17.69 20.41
C ILE A 205 11.25 -18.79 21.32
N ASN A 206 10.49 -19.84 21.60
CA ASN A 206 10.96 -20.95 22.48
C ASN A 206 12.06 -21.77 21.80
N ARG A 207 11.86 -22.16 20.54
CA ARG A 207 12.81 -22.95 19.74
C ARG A 207 14.16 -22.25 19.64
N ASN A 208 14.14 -20.96 19.42
CA ASN A 208 15.34 -20.12 19.27
C ASN A 208 15.87 -19.58 20.62
N GLN A 209 15.30 -19.99 21.77
CA GLN A 209 15.72 -19.61 23.13
C GLN A 209 15.76 -18.11 23.39
N LEU A 210 14.87 -17.33 22.76
CA LEU A 210 14.86 -15.86 22.77
C LEU A 210 14.20 -15.26 24.01
N MET A 211 13.50 -16.04 24.85
CA MET A 211 12.77 -15.55 26.03
C MET A 211 13.67 -14.76 26.99
N LYS A 212 14.89 -15.21 27.24
CA LYS A 212 15.83 -14.55 28.15
C LYS A 212 16.28 -13.18 27.61
N GLN A 213 16.38 -13.04 26.32
CA GLN A 213 16.76 -11.77 25.67
C GLN A 213 15.62 -10.75 25.79
N LEU A 214 14.38 -11.17 25.56
CA LEU A 214 13.20 -10.32 25.63
C LEU A 214 12.87 -9.85 27.05
N GLN A 215 13.08 -10.68 28.05
CA GLN A 215 12.90 -10.31 29.46
C GLN A 215 13.86 -9.18 29.89
N LYS A 216 15.12 -9.20 29.45
CA LYS A 216 16.09 -8.13 29.74
C LYS A 216 15.71 -6.79 29.13
N THR A 217 15.07 -6.80 27.95
CA THR A 217 14.62 -5.56 27.29
C THR A 217 13.44 -4.93 28.04
N GLN A 218 12.59 -5.71 28.70
CA GLN A 218 11.48 -5.19 29.52
C GLN A 218 11.95 -4.53 30.83
N GLU A 219 13.04 -4.97 31.43
CA GLU A 219 13.57 -4.39 32.67
C GLU A 219 14.25 -3.04 32.43
N THR A 220 14.47 -2.66 31.18
CA THR A 220 15.21 -1.43 30.80
C THR A 220 14.27 -0.31 30.30
N ILE A 221 12.96 -0.58 30.17
CA ILE A 221 11.88 0.38 29.78
C ILE A 221 11.00 0.68 30.99
#